data_f37643647105d284db4eef5f66ca0c2a
#
_entry.id   f37643647105d284db4eef5f66ca0c2a
#
_cell.length_a   1.000
_cell.length_b   1.000
_cell.length_c   1.000
_cell.angle_alpha   90.00
_cell.angle_beta   90.00
_cell.angle_gamma   90.00
#
_symmetry.space_group_name_H-M   'P 1'
#
loop_
_entity.id
_entity.type
_entity.pdbx_description
1 polymer ?
#
loop_
_entity_poly.entity_id
_entity_poly.type
_entity_poly.pdbx_seq_one_letter_code
_entity_poly.pdbx_strand_id
1 'polypeptide(L)'
;MIKIICVGKIKESFYRDAIAEYMKRLSKYHKVEIIEVMDSNIKQEKDLILKKLDKKDYIVTMEIEGRQLNSVEFADMVDKTLMNYANITFIIGGSYGLDDEVKALSNYKLSFSKMTFPHQLFRVVLLEQIYRAFKIQHNESYHK
;
A
#
# COMPACT_ATOMS: atom_id res chain seq x y z
N MET A 1 12.69 2.08 2.24
CA MET A 1 11.58 1.66 3.12
C MET A 1 10.27 1.71 2.35
N ILE A 2 9.37 0.82 2.67
CA ILE A 2 8.00 0.86 2.15
C ILE A 2 7.09 1.32 3.27
N LYS A 3 6.29 2.37 3.00
CA LYS A 3 5.32 2.91 3.94
C LYS A 3 3.92 2.65 3.40
N ILE A 4 3.00 2.33 4.29
CA ILE A 4 1.59 2.18 3.94
C ILE A 4 0.80 3.11 4.85
N ILE A 5 0.29 4.19 4.27
CA ILE A 5 -0.61 5.12 4.99
C ILE A 5 -2.03 4.64 4.72
N CYS A 6 -2.78 4.38 5.76
CA CYS A 6 -4.13 3.84 5.64
C CYS A 6 -5.06 4.45 6.67
N VAL A 7 -6.33 4.54 6.30
CA VAL A 7 -7.37 5.14 7.12
C VAL A 7 -8.01 4.06 7.99
N GLY A 8 -8.12 4.36 9.29
CA GLY A 8 -8.79 3.51 10.27
C GLY A 8 -7.90 2.49 10.95
N LYS A 9 -8.42 1.94 12.03
CA LYS A 9 -7.78 0.88 12.81
C LYS A 9 -8.32 -0.48 12.38
N ILE A 10 -7.48 -1.50 12.50
CA ILE A 10 -7.94 -2.88 12.32
C ILE A 10 -8.68 -3.31 13.58
N LYS A 11 -9.93 -3.72 13.42
CA LYS A 11 -10.80 -4.14 14.52
C LYS A 11 -10.82 -5.65 14.72
N GLU A 12 -10.87 -6.42 13.63
CA GLU A 12 -10.95 -7.87 13.69
C GLU A 12 -9.59 -8.49 13.94
N SER A 13 -9.53 -9.43 14.89
CA SER A 13 -8.30 -10.13 15.25
C SER A 13 -7.70 -10.91 14.09
N PHE A 14 -8.54 -11.48 13.23
CA PHE A 14 -8.03 -12.25 12.08
C PHE A 14 -7.29 -11.37 11.06
N TYR A 15 -7.68 -10.10 10.90
CA TYR A 15 -6.92 -9.16 10.07
C TYR A 15 -5.61 -8.76 10.76
N ARG A 16 -5.64 -8.50 12.05
CA ARG A 16 -4.42 -8.17 12.80
C ARG A 16 -3.40 -9.30 12.74
N ASP A 17 -3.88 -10.55 12.86
CA ASP A 17 -3.02 -11.72 12.79
C ASP A 17 -2.41 -11.88 11.39
N ALA A 18 -3.21 -11.68 10.35
CA ALA A 18 -2.74 -11.75 8.97
C ALA A 18 -1.69 -10.67 8.67
N ILE A 19 -1.95 -9.45 9.11
CA ILE A 19 -1.01 -8.34 8.95
C ILE A 19 0.31 -8.63 9.68
N ALA A 20 0.23 -9.11 10.92
CA ALA A 20 1.41 -9.45 11.71
C ALA A 20 2.25 -10.53 11.02
N GLU A 21 1.60 -11.52 10.43
CA GLU A 21 2.28 -12.60 9.72
C GLU A 21 3.03 -12.06 8.49
N TYR A 22 2.39 -11.25 7.66
CA TYR A 22 3.05 -10.67 6.49
C TYR A 22 4.15 -9.67 6.85
N MET A 23 3.94 -8.87 7.90
CA MET A 23 4.99 -7.96 8.38
C MET A 23 6.23 -8.74 8.84
N LYS A 24 6.04 -9.87 9.51
CA LYS A 24 7.12 -10.75 9.92
C LYS A 24 7.87 -11.32 8.71
N ARG A 25 7.14 -11.82 7.70
CA ARG A 25 7.75 -12.36 6.48
C ARG A 25 8.53 -11.28 5.72
N LEU A 26 7.98 -10.08 5.64
CA LEU A 26 8.59 -8.96 4.92
C LEU A 26 9.87 -8.47 5.60
N SER A 27 9.99 -8.62 6.91
CA SER A 27 11.16 -8.14 7.65
C SER A 27 12.49 -8.74 7.17
N LYS A 28 12.46 -9.88 6.50
CA LYS A 28 13.64 -10.50 5.90
C LYS A 28 14.15 -9.76 4.65
N TYR A 29 13.26 -9.04 3.99
CA TYR A 29 13.55 -8.46 2.67
C TYR A 29 13.71 -6.97 2.71
N HIS A 30 12.84 -6.29 3.44
CA HIS A 30 12.79 -4.83 3.40
C HIS A 30 12.02 -4.28 4.61
N LYS A 31 12.35 -3.08 5.03
CA LYS A 31 11.63 -2.41 6.10
C LYS A 31 10.28 -1.92 5.56
N VAL A 32 9.21 -2.32 6.23
CA VAL A 32 7.83 -1.90 5.91
C VAL A 32 7.23 -1.30 7.17
N GLU A 33 6.56 -0.16 7.01
CA GLU A 33 5.90 0.54 8.10
C GLU A 33 4.46 0.82 7.72
N ILE A 34 3.53 0.54 8.64
CA ILE A 34 2.11 0.87 8.47
C ILE A 34 1.80 2.08 9.35
N ILE A 35 1.24 3.12 8.73
CA ILE A 35 0.87 4.36 9.39
C ILE A 35 -0.65 4.50 9.28
N GLU A 36 -1.34 4.37 10.42
CA GLU A 36 -2.79 4.53 10.46
C GLU A 36 -3.16 5.96 10.77
N VAL A 37 -4.14 6.50 10.04
CA VAL A 37 -4.74 7.80 10.35
C VAL A 37 -6.19 7.58 10.77
N MET A 38 -6.71 8.49 11.59
CA MET A 38 -8.06 8.38 12.14
C MET A 38 -9.11 8.41 11.04
N ASP A 39 -10.07 7.50 11.10
CA ASP A 39 -11.24 7.47 10.25
C ASP A 39 -12.17 8.63 10.59
N SER A 40 -12.58 9.42 9.60
CA SER A 40 -13.47 10.55 9.76
C SER A 40 -14.10 10.91 8.40
N ASN A 41 -14.30 12.19 8.10
CA ASN A 41 -14.72 12.59 6.77
C ASN A 41 -13.52 12.72 5.83
N ILE A 42 -13.78 12.76 4.54
CA ILE A 42 -12.72 12.72 3.50
C ILE A 42 -11.72 13.87 3.63
N LYS A 43 -12.17 15.05 4.05
CA LYS A 43 -11.31 16.22 4.18
C LYS A 43 -10.38 16.15 5.39
N GLN A 44 -10.91 15.67 6.52
CA GLN A 44 -10.10 15.48 7.72
C GLN A 44 -9.08 14.33 7.51
N GLU A 45 -9.50 13.27 6.86
CA GLU A 45 -8.60 12.17 6.49
C GLU A 45 -7.49 12.67 5.57
N LYS A 46 -7.82 13.51 4.59
CA LYS A 46 -6.85 14.15 3.70
C LYS A 46 -5.80 14.92 4.51
N ASP A 47 -6.22 15.75 5.43
CA ASP A 47 -5.29 16.55 6.24
C ASP A 47 -4.32 15.67 7.04
N LEU A 48 -4.83 14.58 7.62
CA LEU A 48 -4.01 13.64 8.36
C LEU A 48 -3.03 12.89 7.45
N ILE A 49 -3.48 12.48 6.27
CA ILE A 49 -2.63 11.80 5.29
C ILE A 49 -1.51 12.74 4.85
N LEU A 50 -1.83 14.00 4.51
CA LEU A 50 -0.84 14.97 4.06
C LEU A 50 0.23 15.25 5.11
N LYS A 51 -0.12 15.22 6.40
CA LYS A 51 0.84 15.39 7.49
C LYS A 51 1.85 14.24 7.57
N LYS A 52 1.44 13.03 7.18
CA LYS A 52 2.31 11.85 7.23
C LYS A 52 3.09 11.62 5.94
N LEU A 53 2.74 12.34 4.89
CA LEU A 53 3.30 12.15 3.56
C LEU A 53 4.61 12.93 3.40
N ASP A 54 5.63 12.27 2.88
CA ASP A 54 6.87 12.91 2.46
C ASP A 54 6.86 13.00 0.93
N LYS A 55 6.90 14.22 0.40
CA LYS A 55 6.85 14.46 -1.05
C LYS A 55 8.09 13.94 -1.79
N LYS A 56 9.15 13.58 -1.08
CA LYS A 56 10.34 12.96 -1.66
C LYS A 56 10.13 11.49 -1.96
N ASP A 57 9.14 10.87 -1.34
CA ASP A 57 8.82 9.46 -1.57
C ASP A 57 8.14 9.28 -2.92
N TYR A 58 8.25 8.08 -3.48
CA TYR A 58 7.44 7.69 -4.63
C TYR A 58 6.05 7.31 -4.10
N ILE A 59 5.05 8.10 -4.49
CA ILE A 59 3.70 7.99 -3.94
C ILE A 59 2.83 7.17 -4.87
N VAL A 60 2.27 6.07 -4.34
CA VAL A 60 1.33 5.20 -5.04
C VAL A 60 -0.02 5.30 -4.34
N THR A 61 -1.00 5.88 -5.01
CA THR A 61 -2.38 5.91 -4.49
C THR A 61 -3.14 4.70 -4.99
N MET A 62 -3.82 4.01 -4.08
CA MET A 62 -4.64 2.85 -4.41
C MET A 62 -6.01 3.36 -4.86
N GLU A 63 -6.31 3.18 -6.14
CA GLU A 63 -7.53 3.71 -6.76
C GLU A 63 -8.14 2.67 -7.69
N ILE A 64 -9.46 2.47 -7.58
CA ILE A 64 -10.18 1.51 -8.44
C ILE A 64 -10.00 1.86 -9.92
N GLU A 65 -9.99 3.15 -10.23
CA GLU A 65 -9.81 3.66 -11.60
C GLU A 65 -8.34 3.75 -12.02
N GLY A 66 -7.43 3.29 -11.18
CA GLY A 66 -6.01 3.31 -11.47
C GLY A 66 -5.60 2.26 -12.49
N ARG A 67 -4.30 2.25 -12.81
CA ARG A 67 -3.72 1.28 -13.74
C ARG A 67 -3.62 -0.09 -13.08
N GLN A 68 -4.05 -1.14 -13.78
CA GLN A 68 -3.96 -2.52 -13.31
C GLN A 68 -2.64 -3.15 -13.75
N LEU A 69 -2.02 -3.87 -12.83
CA LEU A 69 -0.79 -4.64 -13.08
C LEU A 69 -1.01 -6.06 -12.61
N ASN A 70 -0.35 -7.02 -13.25
CA ASN A 70 -0.25 -8.35 -12.69
C ASN A 70 0.86 -8.39 -11.61
N SER A 71 1.00 -9.50 -10.90
CA SER A 71 1.96 -9.61 -9.80
C SER A 71 3.41 -9.48 -10.25
N VAL A 72 3.74 -9.95 -11.43
CA VAL A 72 5.11 -9.83 -11.99
C VAL A 72 5.42 -8.39 -12.36
N GLU A 73 4.47 -7.70 -13.00
CA GLU A 73 4.59 -6.28 -13.32
C GLU A 73 4.69 -5.43 -12.07
N PHE A 74 3.92 -5.75 -11.04
CA PHE A 74 3.99 -5.07 -9.75
C PHE A 74 5.36 -5.27 -9.08
N ALA A 75 5.89 -6.49 -9.12
CA ALA A 75 7.23 -6.77 -8.60
C ALA A 75 8.29 -5.94 -9.31
N ASP A 76 8.21 -5.82 -10.63
CA ASP A 76 9.13 -5.01 -11.42
C ASP A 76 9.02 -3.53 -11.07
N MET A 77 7.80 -3.01 -10.89
CA MET A 77 7.57 -1.63 -10.48
C MET A 77 8.22 -1.35 -9.12
N VAL A 78 8.02 -2.22 -8.13
CA VAL A 78 8.61 -2.05 -6.79
C VAL A 78 10.13 -2.07 -6.87
N ASP A 79 10.70 -3.02 -7.59
CA ASP A 79 12.14 -3.18 -7.71
C ASP A 79 12.79 -1.95 -8.36
N LYS A 80 12.27 -1.52 -9.50
CA LYS A 80 12.79 -0.35 -10.23
C LYS A 80 12.61 0.94 -9.43
N THR A 81 11.49 1.09 -8.73
CA THR A 81 11.25 2.29 -7.93
C THR A 81 12.25 2.38 -6.78
N LEU A 82 12.53 1.29 -6.09
CA LEU A 82 13.50 1.28 -4.98
C LEU A 82 14.94 1.51 -5.43
N MET A 83 15.25 1.35 -6.71
CA MET A 83 16.56 1.73 -7.25
C MET A 83 16.74 3.25 -7.32
N ASN A 84 15.66 4.01 -7.44
CA ASN A 84 15.70 5.45 -7.67
C ASN A 84 15.15 6.29 -6.50
N TYR A 85 14.38 5.67 -5.60
CA TYR A 85 13.75 6.34 -4.46
C TYR A 85 14.11 5.60 -3.18
N ALA A 86 14.36 6.35 -2.12
CA ALA A 86 14.61 5.77 -0.81
C ALA A 86 13.36 5.09 -0.26
N ASN A 87 12.18 5.64 -0.55
CA ASN A 87 10.92 5.14 0.00
C ASN A 87 9.84 5.09 -1.06
N ILE A 88 8.99 4.05 -0.96
CA ILE A 88 7.70 4.00 -1.65
C ILE A 88 6.62 4.15 -0.58
N THR A 89 5.65 5.03 -0.81
CA THR A 89 4.51 5.20 0.08
C THR A 89 3.24 4.83 -0.66
N PHE A 90 2.58 3.76 -0.19
CA PHE A 90 1.25 3.37 -0.66
C PHE A 90 0.20 4.06 0.21
N ILE A 91 -0.86 4.59 -0.41
CA ILE A 91 -1.93 5.26 0.32
C ILE A 91 -3.24 4.53 0.06
N ILE A 92 -3.86 4.03 1.12
CA ILE A 92 -5.16 3.35 1.10
C ILE A 92 -6.18 4.25 1.79
N GLY A 93 -7.21 4.66 1.05
CA GLY A 93 -8.29 5.49 1.60
C GLY A 93 -9.26 4.69 2.47
N GLY A 94 -10.16 5.41 3.13
CA GLY A 94 -11.25 4.83 3.89
C GLY A 94 -12.48 4.57 3.04
N SER A 95 -13.65 4.53 3.68
CA SER A 95 -14.93 4.23 3.01
C SER A 95 -15.29 5.18 1.87
N TYR A 96 -14.79 6.41 1.92
CA TYR A 96 -15.09 7.44 0.93
C TYR A 96 -13.98 7.58 -0.13
N GLY A 97 -12.97 6.70 -0.09
CA GLY A 97 -11.81 6.80 -0.99
C GLY A 97 -10.83 7.88 -0.57
N LEU A 98 -10.10 8.42 -1.54
CA LEU A 98 -9.10 9.46 -1.32
C LEU A 98 -9.59 10.79 -1.86
N ASP A 99 -9.26 11.87 -1.15
CA ASP A 99 -9.50 13.23 -1.60
C ASP A 99 -8.65 13.52 -2.86
N ASP A 100 -9.17 14.37 -3.74
CA ASP A 100 -8.50 14.73 -4.99
C ASP A 100 -7.13 15.37 -4.77
N GLU A 101 -6.94 16.07 -3.67
CA GLU A 101 -5.66 16.69 -3.32
C GLU A 101 -4.58 15.63 -3.06
N VAL A 102 -4.94 14.53 -2.43
CA VAL A 102 -4.04 13.38 -2.23
C VAL A 102 -3.76 12.70 -3.57
N LYS A 103 -4.81 12.48 -4.36
CA LYS A 103 -4.66 11.84 -5.69
C LYS A 103 -3.74 12.66 -6.61
N ALA A 104 -3.79 13.98 -6.51
CA ALA A 104 -2.94 14.87 -7.31
C ALA A 104 -1.45 14.74 -7.00
N LEU A 105 -1.09 14.24 -5.81
CA LEU A 105 0.30 14.03 -5.41
C LEU A 105 0.85 12.67 -5.85
N SER A 106 0.03 11.78 -6.39
CA SER A 106 0.47 10.44 -6.75
C SER A 106 1.45 10.46 -7.92
N ASN A 107 2.51 9.66 -7.79
CA ASN A 107 3.39 9.33 -8.90
C ASN A 107 2.80 8.18 -9.72
N TYR A 108 1.97 7.37 -9.09
CA TYR A 108 1.34 6.23 -9.73
C TYR A 108 -0.02 5.94 -9.10
N LYS A 109 -1.05 5.83 -9.91
CA LYS A 109 -2.40 5.44 -9.48
C LYS A 109 -2.57 3.97 -9.81
N LEU A 110 -2.64 3.14 -8.78
CA LEU A 110 -2.64 1.68 -8.91
C LEU A 110 -3.99 1.09 -8.53
N SER A 111 -4.51 0.21 -9.37
CA SER A 111 -5.71 -0.57 -9.09
C SER A 111 -5.37 -2.05 -9.05
N PHE A 112 -5.83 -2.75 -8.01
CA PHE A 112 -5.73 -4.20 -7.95
C PHE A 112 -6.90 -4.89 -8.64
N SER A 113 -8.04 -4.20 -8.74
CA SER A 113 -9.25 -4.75 -9.33
C SER A 113 -10.28 -3.64 -9.54
N LYS A 114 -11.19 -3.85 -10.46
CA LYS A 114 -12.40 -3.02 -10.59
C LYS A 114 -13.40 -3.27 -9.48
N MET A 115 -13.23 -4.37 -8.75
CA MET A 115 -14.05 -4.68 -7.59
C MET A 115 -13.58 -3.92 -6.37
N THR A 116 -14.50 -3.56 -5.50
CA THR A 116 -14.20 -2.89 -4.23
C THR A 116 -13.94 -3.94 -3.16
N PHE A 117 -12.90 -3.73 -2.36
CA PHE A 117 -12.60 -4.55 -1.19
C PHE A 117 -12.84 -3.73 0.07
N PRO A 118 -13.23 -4.37 1.20
CA PRO A 118 -13.16 -3.68 2.48
C PRO A 118 -11.74 -3.17 2.72
N HIS A 119 -11.58 -1.92 3.16
CA HIS A 119 -10.25 -1.32 3.29
C HIS A 119 -9.33 -2.08 4.26
N GLN A 120 -9.89 -2.74 5.28
CA GLN A 120 -9.09 -3.56 6.20
C GLN A 120 -8.55 -4.83 5.52
N LEU A 121 -9.38 -5.51 4.73
CA LEU A 121 -8.95 -6.66 3.93
C LEU A 121 -7.93 -6.23 2.88
N PHE A 122 -8.16 -5.09 2.26
CA PHE A 122 -7.26 -4.58 1.21
C PHE A 122 -5.84 -4.36 1.73
N ARG A 123 -5.71 -3.94 2.98
CA ARG A 123 -4.40 -3.80 3.63
C ARG A 123 -3.63 -5.11 3.64
N VAL A 124 -4.33 -6.21 3.93
CA VAL A 124 -3.74 -7.56 3.91
C VAL A 124 -3.35 -7.95 2.48
N VAL A 125 -4.24 -7.69 1.52
CA VAL A 125 -4.00 -8.00 0.09
C VAL A 125 -2.76 -7.25 -0.42
N LEU A 126 -2.61 -5.99 -0.07
CA LEU A 126 -1.45 -5.21 -0.46
C LEU A 126 -0.16 -5.78 0.13
N LEU A 127 -0.17 -6.12 1.41
CA LEU A 127 1.01 -6.73 2.05
C LEU A 127 1.38 -8.06 1.39
N GLU A 128 0.39 -8.86 1.03
CA GLU A 128 0.60 -10.13 0.33
C GLU A 128 1.31 -9.89 -1.02
N GLN A 129 0.86 -8.90 -1.79
CA GLN A 129 1.47 -8.60 -3.08
C GLN A 129 2.88 -8.01 -2.93
N ILE A 130 3.13 -7.20 -1.92
CA ILE A 130 4.48 -6.70 -1.64
C ILE A 130 5.42 -7.87 -1.27
N TYR A 131 4.96 -8.78 -0.42
CA TYR A 131 5.71 -9.98 -0.09
C TYR A 131 6.00 -10.83 -1.32
N ARG A 132 4.98 -11.07 -2.16
CA ARG A 132 5.11 -11.80 -3.43
C ARG A 132 6.11 -11.13 -4.36
N ALA A 133 6.12 -9.79 -4.40
CA ALA A 133 7.07 -9.02 -5.20
C ALA A 133 8.52 -9.33 -4.80
N PHE A 134 8.83 -9.36 -3.52
CA PHE A 134 10.18 -9.70 -3.06
C PHE A 134 10.54 -11.16 -3.35
N LYS A 135 9.59 -12.07 -3.23
CA LYS A 135 9.79 -13.47 -3.60
C LYS A 135 10.14 -13.61 -5.08
N ILE A 136 9.42 -12.90 -5.94
CA ILE A 136 9.70 -12.89 -7.39
C ILE A 136 11.09 -12.31 -7.68
N GLN A 137 11.43 -11.18 -7.07
CA GLN A 137 12.73 -10.52 -7.25
C GLN A 137 13.92 -11.42 -6.86
N HIS A 138 13.74 -12.24 -5.83
CA HIS A 138 14.78 -13.12 -5.31
C HIS A 138 14.75 -14.50 -5.98
N ASN A 139 13.93 -14.71 -7.00
CA ASN A 139 13.75 -16.00 -7.68
C ASN A 139 13.40 -17.13 -6.74
N GLU A 140 12.67 -16.83 -5.67
CA GLU A 140 12.26 -17.84 -4.71
C GLU A 140 10.92 -18.48 -5.09
N SER A 141 10.76 -19.75 -4.72
CA SER A 141 9.57 -20.52 -5.04
C SER A 141 8.38 -20.10 -4.18
N TYR A 142 7.55 -19.22 -4.70
CA TYR A 142 6.31 -18.74 -4.07
C TYR A 142 5.24 -18.44 -5.12
N HIS A 143 5.56 -17.57 -6.06
CA HIS A 143 4.66 -17.19 -7.15
C HIS A 143 4.60 -18.31 -8.18
N LYS A 144 3.36 -18.71 -8.54
CA LYS A 144 3.15 -19.80 -9.52
C LYS A 144 2.30 -19.35 -10.70
#